data_a13858b073678e03952b89a2160bb288
#
_entry.id   a13858b073678e03952b89a2160bb288
#
_cell.length_a   1.000
_cell.length_b   1.000
_cell.length_c   1.000
_cell.angle_alpha   90.00
_cell.angle_beta   90.00
_cell.angle_gamma   90.00
#
_symmetry.space_group_name_H-M   'P 1'
#
loop_
_entity.id
_entity.type
_entity.pdbx_description
1 polymer ?
#
loop_
_entity_poly.entity_id
_entity_poly.type
_entity_poly.pdbx_seq_one_letter_code
_entity_poly.pdbx_strand_id
1 'polypeptide(L)'
;MPRLALLILLTAPHLLPQQLFTDHCSACHGDDARGTAQGPGLAMNPRVAQQTEDQLSAYIQHGNPAAGMPSFADLPSKDLASLAKYLRRINNDTILTPVNTPETVRKIHWGPPQPGEWLTYNGNDSANRYSPLQQITTANVASLKLKWIFPINYFGLETTPLADGQWLYVTGPNQVFALDALTGAVIWHYSRPPTGGLIGDAKLGTNRGVAILRDKVFFVTDNAHLLALDRANGNLRWETIMPADPHQPYGGTTAPLIVNDTVIAGVAGGDHGIRGFVAAYKADTGELAWRHWTVPTATLGGSTWLTGAYDASSGTLYWPTGNPWPDGDDRDRPGDNLYTNCVLALDAKTGELRWHYQFTPHDLKDRDATEPNVLVDTLYKGKPSKLLLHADRNGFFYVLDRTEGNVLLAKPFLRRIDWAKSIGPDGRPVVVDPKGCPSDAANWDSTAFSPDTRLYYFMALEECTGKPTGYPDQTGQRFLRALNIDTGEIAWEVPQPGPARAKTWSGILSTAGGLIFYGQPNGGFTAADQRTGKTLWQFPTNVRMKGSPMTFMIGGNQYLAVAAGPNILCFGL
;
A
#
# COMPACT_ATOMS: atom_id res chain seq x y z
N MET A 1 -35.57 63.75 -40.28
CA MET A 1 -35.07 62.37 -40.15
C MET A 1 -34.44 62.26 -38.78
N PRO A 2 -35.06 61.54 -37.82
CA PRO A 2 -34.48 61.36 -36.47
C PRO A 2 -33.48 60.18 -36.45
N ARG A 3 -32.32 60.41 -35.83
CA ARG A 3 -31.30 59.41 -35.60
C ARG A 3 -31.74 58.49 -34.47
N LEU A 4 -31.91 57.22 -34.79
CA LEU A 4 -32.16 56.15 -33.83
C LEU A 4 -30.81 55.84 -33.12
N ALA A 5 -30.69 56.11 -31.81
CA ALA A 5 -29.57 55.70 -31.01
C ALA A 5 -29.78 54.23 -30.55
N LEU A 6 -28.96 53.36 -31.08
CA LEU A 6 -28.92 51.95 -30.68
C LEU A 6 -28.21 51.82 -29.33
N LEU A 7 -28.97 51.58 -28.26
CA LEU A 7 -28.43 51.26 -26.94
C LEU A 7 -27.94 49.82 -26.96
N ILE A 8 -26.62 49.60 -27.06
CA ILE A 8 -26.01 48.29 -26.88
C ILE A 8 -25.93 48.04 -25.36
N LEU A 9 -26.83 47.22 -24.83
CA LEU A 9 -26.71 46.64 -23.50
C LEU A 9 -25.54 45.65 -23.52
N LEU A 10 -24.38 46.05 -23.01
CA LEU A 10 -23.27 45.16 -22.68
C LEU A 10 -23.71 44.30 -21.50
N THR A 11 -24.20 43.11 -21.77
CA THR A 11 -24.31 42.08 -20.72
C THR A 11 -22.90 41.65 -20.33
N ALA A 12 -22.52 41.90 -19.09
CA ALA A 12 -21.27 41.39 -18.55
C ALA A 12 -21.17 39.85 -18.74
N PRO A 13 -20.03 39.34 -19.17
CA PRO A 13 -19.88 37.89 -19.35
C PRO A 13 -20.13 37.19 -18.00
N HIS A 14 -21.02 36.20 -18.01
CA HIS A 14 -21.24 35.35 -16.85
C HIS A 14 -19.98 34.52 -16.60
N LEU A 15 -19.34 34.71 -15.46
CA LEU A 15 -18.25 33.84 -15.00
C LEU A 15 -18.77 32.42 -14.89
N LEU A 16 -17.98 31.45 -15.33
CA LEU A 16 -18.27 30.02 -15.11
C LEU A 16 -18.26 29.74 -13.61
N PRO A 17 -19.11 28.84 -13.09
CA PRO A 17 -19.16 28.53 -11.66
C PRO A 17 -17.81 28.13 -11.05
N GLN A 18 -16.96 27.46 -11.82
CA GLN A 18 -15.60 27.12 -11.42
C GLN A 18 -14.70 28.36 -11.30
N GLN A 19 -14.85 29.34 -12.19
CA GLN A 19 -14.12 30.61 -12.12
C GLN A 19 -14.52 31.39 -10.88
N LEU A 20 -15.82 31.47 -10.57
CA LEU A 20 -16.32 32.09 -9.32
C LEU A 20 -15.71 31.42 -8.08
N PHE A 21 -15.60 30.10 -8.09
CA PHE A 21 -14.94 29.38 -6.99
C PHE A 21 -13.46 29.74 -6.90
N THR A 22 -12.75 29.74 -8.01
CA THR A 22 -11.32 30.11 -8.04
C THR A 22 -11.09 31.53 -7.54
N ASP A 23 -11.92 32.47 -7.96
CA ASP A 23 -11.75 33.89 -7.62
C ASP A 23 -12.07 34.24 -6.15
N HIS A 24 -12.99 33.49 -5.52
CA HIS A 24 -13.52 33.84 -4.20
C HIS A 24 -13.26 32.83 -3.09
N CYS A 25 -12.99 31.57 -3.43
CA CYS A 25 -12.98 30.46 -2.46
C CYS A 25 -11.64 29.72 -2.41
N SER A 26 -10.93 29.64 -3.54
CA SER A 26 -9.75 28.75 -3.68
C SER A 26 -8.60 29.13 -2.75
N ALA A 27 -8.41 30.41 -2.44
CA ALA A 27 -7.35 30.85 -1.55
C ALA A 27 -7.40 30.18 -0.16
N CYS A 28 -8.60 29.91 0.36
CA CYS A 28 -8.80 29.25 1.63
C CYS A 28 -9.10 27.75 1.48
N HIS A 29 -9.85 27.36 0.45
CA HIS A 29 -10.38 26.00 0.29
C HIS A 29 -9.61 25.15 -0.72
N GLY A 30 -8.53 25.69 -1.33
CA GLY A 30 -7.75 25.04 -2.38
C GLY A 30 -8.42 25.14 -3.76
N ASP A 31 -7.62 25.15 -4.83
CA ASP A 31 -8.12 25.24 -6.22
C ASP A 31 -8.99 24.04 -6.60
N ASP A 32 -8.79 22.91 -5.92
CA ASP A 32 -9.55 21.67 -6.06
C ASP A 32 -10.67 21.51 -5.02
N ALA A 33 -10.91 22.56 -4.22
CA ALA A 33 -11.89 22.58 -3.12
C ALA A 33 -11.63 21.56 -2.00
N ARG A 34 -10.40 21.07 -1.80
CA ARG A 34 -10.06 20.03 -0.81
C ARG A 34 -9.50 20.56 0.51
N GLY A 35 -9.43 21.85 0.62
CA GLY A 35 -8.93 22.52 1.82
C GLY A 35 -7.47 22.91 1.73
N THR A 36 -7.12 23.85 2.60
CA THR A 36 -5.76 24.34 2.87
C THR A 36 -5.59 24.51 4.38
N ALA A 37 -4.46 25.06 4.81
CA ALA A 37 -4.29 25.48 6.21
C ALA A 37 -5.28 26.58 6.64
N GLN A 38 -5.91 27.28 5.70
CA GLN A 38 -6.79 28.41 5.96
C GLN A 38 -8.28 28.06 5.93
N GLY A 39 -8.66 26.92 5.31
CA GLY A 39 -10.06 26.53 5.21
C GLY A 39 -10.24 25.03 4.96
N PRO A 40 -11.34 24.44 5.47
CA PRO A 40 -11.61 23.01 5.30
C PRO A 40 -11.92 22.64 3.86
N GLY A 41 -11.75 21.35 3.52
CA GLY A 41 -12.20 20.82 2.24
C GLY A 41 -13.73 20.96 2.06
N LEU A 42 -14.12 21.40 0.89
CA LEU A 42 -15.54 21.54 0.48
C LEU A 42 -15.94 20.43 -0.50
N ALA A 43 -15.01 19.93 -1.31
CA ALA A 43 -15.24 18.75 -2.15
C ALA A 43 -15.27 17.49 -1.29
N MET A 44 -16.15 16.54 -1.62
CA MET A 44 -16.36 15.27 -0.93
C MET A 44 -16.64 15.44 0.58
N ASN A 45 -17.23 16.57 0.93
CA ASN A 45 -17.56 16.91 2.31
C ASN A 45 -19.00 16.51 2.62
N PRO A 46 -19.25 15.53 3.51
CA PRO A 46 -20.60 15.07 3.83
C PRO A 46 -21.53 16.19 4.32
N ARG A 47 -20.98 17.18 5.04
CA ARG A 47 -21.77 18.33 5.50
C ARG A 47 -22.20 19.23 4.35
N VAL A 48 -21.36 19.39 3.33
CA VAL A 48 -21.71 20.13 2.11
C VAL A 48 -22.68 19.31 1.25
N ALA A 49 -22.45 18.01 1.12
CA ALA A 49 -23.31 17.11 0.34
C ALA A 49 -24.74 17.00 0.90
N GLN A 50 -24.93 17.13 2.21
CA GLN A 50 -26.25 17.04 2.88
C GLN A 50 -27.06 18.34 2.81
N GLN A 51 -26.43 19.48 2.49
CA GLN A 51 -27.13 20.76 2.41
C GLN A 51 -27.83 20.93 1.06
N THR A 52 -28.96 21.61 1.06
CA THR A 52 -29.62 22.05 -0.17
C THR A 52 -28.84 23.21 -0.82
N GLU A 53 -29.11 23.50 -2.09
CA GLU A 53 -28.51 24.67 -2.79
C GLU A 53 -28.84 25.97 -2.05
N ASP A 54 -30.08 26.11 -1.54
CA ASP A 54 -30.48 27.29 -0.79
C ASP A 54 -29.73 27.42 0.55
N GLN A 55 -29.54 26.30 1.27
CA GLN A 55 -28.77 26.31 2.51
C GLN A 55 -27.31 26.67 2.27
N LEU A 56 -26.69 26.12 1.20
CA LEU A 56 -25.31 26.45 0.82
C LEU A 56 -25.22 27.91 0.39
N SER A 57 -26.15 28.42 -0.41
CA SER A 57 -26.18 29.82 -0.82
C SER A 57 -26.27 30.75 0.37
N ALA A 58 -27.16 30.48 1.33
CA ALA A 58 -27.29 31.23 2.56
C ALA A 58 -26.04 31.16 3.42
N TYR A 59 -25.42 29.96 3.56
CA TYR A 59 -24.17 29.79 4.32
C TYR A 59 -23.00 30.59 3.70
N ILE A 60 -22.84 30.55 2.37
CA ILE A 60 -21.81 31.32 1.66
C ILE A 60 -22.07 32.83 1.86
N GLN A 61 -23.31 33.27 1.69
CA GLN A 61 -23.69 34.68 1.85
C GLN A 61 -23.34 35.22 3.23
N HIS A 62 -23.64 34.49 4.29
CA HIS A 62 -23.40 34.94 5.67
C HIS A 62 -21.95 34.69 6.14
N GLY A 63 -21.26 33.70 5.56
CA GLY A 63 -19.97 33.23 6.03
C GLY A 63 -20.02 32.57 7.41
N ASN A 64 -18.86 32.35 7.99
CA ASN A 64 -18.69 31.92 9.38
C ASN A 64 -17.48 32.63 10.00
N PRO A 65 -17.63 33.89 10.41
CA PRO A 65 -16.52 34.71 10.95
C PRO A 65 -15.83 34.09 12.16
N ALA A 66 -16.58 33.36 12.98
CA ALA A 66 -16.02 32.64 14.13
C ALA A 66 -15.03 31.51 13.73
N ALA A 67 -15.18 30.96 12.52
CA ALA A 67 -14.28 29.97 11.93
C ALA A 67 -13.36 30.56 10.85
N GLY A 68 -13.28 31.90 10.73
CA GLY A 68 -12.41 32.58 9.78
C GLY A 68 -12.96 32.69 8.35
N MET A 69 -14.18 32.23 8.07
CA MET A 69 -14.80 32.34 6.75
C MET A 69 -15.50 33.72 6.62
N PRO A 70 -15.10 34.59 5.67
CA PRO A 70 -15.74 35.89 5.47
C PRO A 70 -17.18 35.76 4.93
N SER A 71 -17.98 36.81 5.09
CA SER A 71 -19.27 36.95 4.41
C SER A 71 -19.07 37.30 2.94
N PHE A 72 -19.87 36.72 2.05
CA PHE A 72 -19.94 37.03 0.62
C PHE A 72 -21.29 37.68 0.26
N ALA A 73 -21.81 38.50 1.16
CA ALA A 73 -23.11 39.18 0.95
C ALA A 73 -23.14 40.13 -0.27
N ASP A 74 -21.96 40.58 -0.69
CA ASP A 74 -21.81 41.46 -1.88
C ASP A 74 -21.89 40.71 -3.21
N LEU A 75 -21.84 39.37 -3.21
CA LEU A 75 -22.03 38.59 -4.41
C LEU A 75 -23.51 38.60 -4.87
N PRO A 76 -23.76 38.74 -6.16
CA PRO A 76 -25.12 38.61 -6.71
C PRO A 76 -25.76 37.28 -6.34
N SER A 77 -27.06 37.26 -6.05
CA SER A 77 -27.77 36.01 -5.65
C SER A 77 -27.65 34.91 -6.69
N LYS A 78 -27.53 35.22 -7.98
CA LYS A 78 -27.30 34.25 -9.07
C LYS A 78 -25.92 33.60 -8.97
N ASP A 79 -24.91 34.32 -8.51
CA ASP A 79 -23.53 33.83 -8.38
C ASP A 79 -23.39 32.94 -7.12
N LEU A 80 -24.08 33.33 -6.02
CA LEU A 80 -24.23 32.46 -4.84
C LEU A 80 -24.93 31.14 -5.19
N ALA A 81 -26.01 31.17 -5.94
CA ALA A 81 -26.68 29.97 -6.41
C ALA A 81 -25.81 29.12 -7.36
N SER A 82 -25.02 29.78 -8.23
CA SER A 82 -24.04 29.09 -9.09
C SER A 82 -22.93 28.42 -8.30
N LEU A 83 -22.39 29.07 -7.27
CA LEU A 83 -21.41 28.48 -6.35
C LEU A 83 -22.00 27.30 -5.57
N ALA A 84 -23.20 27.45 -5.01
CA ALA A 84 -23.90 26.37 -4.31
C ALA A 84 -24.10 25.14 -5.21
N LYS A 85 -24.55 25.37 -6.44
CA LYS A 85 -24.71 24.31 -7.44
C LYS A 85 -23.38 23.67 -7.82
N TYR A 86 -22.31 24.46 -7.96
CA TYR A 86 -20.97 23.96 -8.20
C TYR A 86 -20.49 23.08 -7.05
N LEU A 87 -20.62 23.54 -5.80
CA LEU A 87 -20.25 22.75 -4.61
C LEU A 87 -21.06 21.44 -4.51
N ARG A 88 -22.35 21.49 -4.81
CA ARG A 88 -23.19 20.28 -4.90
C ARG A 88 -22.67 19.33 -5.98
N ARG A 89 -22.35 19.84 -7.14
CA ARG A 89 -21.82 19.06 -8.26
C ARG A 89 -20.52 18.36 -7.88
N ILE A 90 -19.51 19.06 -7.35
CA ILE A 90 -18.22 18.46 -6.96
C ILE A 90 -18.34 17.48 -5.79
N ASN A 91 -19.48 17.47 -5.07
CA ASN A 91 -19.79 16.45 -4.08
C ASN A 91 -20.62 15.29 -4.65
N ASN A 92 -21.36 15.51 -5.76
CA ASN A 92 -22.20 14.48 -6.39
C ASN A 92 -21.50 13.79 -7.57
N ASP A 93 -20.68 14.50 -8.35
CA ASP A 93 -19.98 13.96 -9.54
C ASP A 93 -18.84 12.98 -9.17
N THR A 94 -18.54 12.85 -7.88
CA THR A 94 -17.54 11.89 -7.38
C THR A 94 -18.11 10.47 -7.26
N ILE A 95 -19.40 10.31 -7.46
CA ILE A 95 -20.09 9.01 -7.45
C ILE A 95 -20.41 8.69 -8.89
N LEU A 96 -19.57 7.90 -9.56
CA LEU A 96 -20.01 7.26 -10.80
C LEU A 96 -21.23 6.41 -10.48
N THR A 97 -22.32 6.66 -11.20
CA THR A 97 -23.56 5.89 -11.08
C THR A 97 -23.23 4.40 -11.12
N PRO A 98 -23.75 3.59 -10.19
CA PRO A 98 -23.57 2.15 -10.27
C PRO A 98 -24.01 1.67 -11.65
N VAL A 99 -23.12 1.01 -12.38
CA VAL A 99 -23.54 0.26 -13.56
C VAL A 99 -24.60 -0.71 -13.05
N ASN A 100 -25.76 -0.78 -13.71
CA ASN A 100 -26.85 -1.69 -13.36
C ASN A 100 -26.30 -3.13 -13.35
N THR A 101 -25.85 -3.58 -12.18
CA THR A 101 -25.40 -4.96 -11.98
C THR A 101 -26.63 -5.82 -11.73
N PRO A 102 -26.70 -7.02 -12.30
CA PRO A 102 -27.74 -7.98 -12.00
C PRO A 102 -27.86 -8.18 -10.47
N GLU A 103 -29.05 -8.30 -9.97
CA GLU A 103 -29.38 -8.45 -8.53
C GLU A 103 -28.61 -9.61 -7.87
N THR A 104 -28.15 -10.58 -8.64
CA THR A 104 -27.31 -11.72 -8.23
C THR A 104 -25.91 -11.32 -7.76
N VAL A 105 -25.34 -10.18 -8.19
CA VAL A 105 -23.99 -9.71 -7.82
C VAL A 105 -23.96 -9.04 -6.44
N ARG A 106 -25.09 -8.73 -5.84
CA ARG A 106 -25.21 -7.87 -4.66
C ARG A 106 -25.11 -8.58 -3.30
N LYS A 107 -24.93 -9.87 -3.25
CA LYS A 107 -24.79 -10.58 -1.96
C LYS A 107 -23.37 -10.43 -1.42
N ILE A 108 -23.17 -9.36 -0.67
CA ILE A 108 -21.97 -9.20 0.15
C ILE A 108 -22.02 -10.22 1.29
N HIS A 109 -20.97 -11.02 1.44
CA HIS A 109 -20.82 -11.93 2.56
C HIS A 109 -20.33 -11.16 3.79
N TRP A 110 -21.04 -11.31 4.94
CA TRP A 110 -20.74 -10.60 6.19
C TRP A 110 -20.08 -11.50 7.25
N GLY A 111 -19.77 -12.73 6.89
CA GLY A 111 -19.22 -13.74 7.79
C GLY A 111 -17.69 -13.77 7.84
N PRO A 112 -17.12 -14.75 8.55
CA PRO A 112 -15.69 -15.00 8.52
C PRO A 112 -15.23 -15.35 7.10
N PRO A 113 -13.92 -15.14 6.79
CA PRO A 113 -13.38 -15.43 5.46
C PRO A 113 -13.74 -16.82 4.96
N GLN A 114 -14.22 -16.90 3.71
CA GLN A 114 -14.54 -18.17 3.08
C GLN A 114 -13.32 -18.75 2.37
N PRO A 115 -13.22 -20.08 2.24
CA PRO A 115 -12.15 -20.68 1.43
C PRO A 115 -12.11 -20.09 0.02
N GLY A 116 -10.96 -19.54 -0.36
CA GLY A 116 -10.78 -18.92 -1.66
C GLY A 116 -11.01 -17.40 -1.70
N GLU A 117 -11.28 -16.76 -0.60
CA GLU A 117 -11.25 -15.30 -0.49
C GLU A 117 -9.82 -14.80 -0.25
N TRP A 118 -9.56 -13.54 -0.64
CA TRP A 118 -8.30 -12.85 -0.41
C TRP A 118 -8.57 -11.47 0.16
N LEU A 119 -8.65 -11.34 1.50
CA LEU A 119 -9.24 -10.19 2.19
C LEU A 119 -8.23 -9.18 2.74
N THR A 120 -6.94 -9.47 2.70
CA THR A 120 -5.88 -8.55 3.15
C THR A 120 -4.81 -8.39 2.08
N TYR A 121 -3.96 -7.39 2.22
CA TYR A 121 -2.84 -7.15 1.30
C TYR A 121 -2.02 -8.41 1.02
N ASN A 122 -1.73 -9.21 2.03
CA ASN A 122 -0.96 -10.46 1.91
C ASN A 122 -1.82 -11.74 1.92
N GLY A 123 -3.15 -11.61 1.84
CA GLY A 123 -4.11 -12.73 1.79
C GLY A 123 -4.60 -13.21 3.16
N ASN A 124 -3.78 -13.08 4.18
CA ASN A 124 -4.08 -13.44 5.56
C ASN A 124 -3.28 -12.58 6.55
N ASP A 125 -3.60 -12.68 7.83
CA ASP A 125 -2.99 -11.89 8.90
C ASP A 125 -1.51 -12.22 9.13
N SER A 126 -1.05 -13.42 8.77
CA SER A 126 0.35 -13.84 8.95
C SER A 126 1.31 -13.22 7.93
N ALA A 127 0.84 -12.40 7.00
CA ALA A 127 1.57 -11.84 5.88
C ALA A 127 2.22 -12.89 4.96
N ASN A 128 1.87 -14.15 5.09
CA ASN A 128 2.35 -15.22 4.21
C ASN A 128 1.47 -15.33 2.97
N ARG A 129 2.01 -15.01 1.81
CA ARG A 129 1.31 -15.13 0.53
C ARG A 129 1.30 -16.57 -0.01
N TYR A 130 0.90 -17.50 0.85
CA TYR A 130 0.61 -18.88 0.50
C TYR A 130 -0.90 -19.09 0.43
N SER A 131 -1.37 -19.64 -0.69
CA SER A 131 -2.78 -20.02 -0.89
C SER A 131 -2.96 -21.53 -0.81
N PRO A 132 -3.93 -22.03 -0.05
CA PRO A 132 -4.26 -23.46 0.00
C PRO A 132 -4.98 -23.96 -1.26
N LEU A 133 -5.29 -23.07 -2.23
CA LEU A 133 -5.96 -23.43 -3.47
C LEU A 133 -5.05 -24.28 -4.36
N GLN A 134 -5.64 -25.33 -4.97
CA GLN A 134 -4.91 -26.33 -5.71
C GLN A 134 -5.60 -26.80 -7.01
N GLN A 135 -6.51 -26.01 -7.58
CA GLN A 135 -7.08 -26.35 -8.89
C GLN A 135 -6.11 -26.00 -10.02
N ILE A 136 -5.33 -24.92 -9.87
CA ILE A 136 -4.25 -24.57 -10.78
C ILE A 136 -2.98 -25.21 -10.21
N THR A 137 -2.41 -26.16 -10.97
CA THR A 137 -1.31 -27.01 -10.54
C THR A 137 -0.17 -27.00 -11.56
N THR A 138 0.96 -27.60 -11.21
CA THR A 138 2.09 -27.81 -12.14
C THR A 138 1.69 -28.59 -13.39
N ALA A 139 0.65 -29.44 -13.32
CA ALA A 139 0.19 -30.26 -14.46
C ALA A 139 -0.68 -29.50 -15.47
N ASN A 140 -1.41 -28.46 -15.04
CA ASN A 140 -2.39 -27.76 -15.88
C ASN A 140 -2.14 -26.26 -16.08
N VAL A 141 -1.17 -25.67 -15.38
CA VAL A 141 -0.86 -24.22 -15.46
C VAL A 141 -0.54 -23.76 -16.88
N ALA A 142 -0.04 -24.63 -17.75
CA ALA A 142 0.20 -24.34 -19.17
C ALA A 142 -1.09 -23.99 -19.95
N SER A 143 -2.26 -24.37 -19.44
CA SER A 143 -3.57 -24.05 -20.01
C SER A 143 -4.18 -22.75 -19.49
N LEU A 144 -3.49 -22.03 -18.60
CA LEU A 144 -3.98 -20.79 -17.99
C LEU A 144 -4.17 -19.72 -19.06
N LYS A 145 -5.34 -19.08 -19.06
CA LYS A 145 -5.75 -18.08 -20.04
C LYS A 145 -6.14 -16.77 -19.37
N LEU A 146 -5.87 -15.67 -20.05
CA LEU A 146 -6.41 -14.37 -19.69
C LEU A 146 -7.94 -14.39 -19.83
N LYS A 147 -8.65 -14.00 -18.79
CA LYS A 147 -10.11 -13.91 -18.75
C LYS A 147 -10.59 -12.49 -19.05
N TRP A 148 -9.99 -11.50 -18.39
CA TRP A 148 -10.29 -10.11 -18.61
C TRP A 148 -9.11 -9.21 -18.23
N ILE A 149 -9.13 -7.97 -18.73
CA ILE A 149 -8.20 -6.87 -18.42
C ILE A 149 -9.02 -5.67 -17.98
N PHE A 150 -8.63 -5.04 -16.89
CA PHE A 150 -9.20 -3.77 -16.42
C PHE A 150 -8.11 -2.68 -16.39
N PRO A 151 -8.23 -1.59 -17.18
CA PRO A 151 -7.24 -0.51 -17.20
C PRO A 151 -7.49 0.50 -16.07
N ILE A 152 -6.39 0.93 -15.44
CA ILE A 152 -6.35 2.08 -14.52
C ILE A 152 -5.32 3.05 -15.10
N ASN A 153 -5.68 4.33 -15.28
CA ASN A 153 -4.81 5.31 -15.93
C ASN A 153 -3.60 5.69 -15.03
N TYR A 154 -2.76 4.70 -14.74
CA TYR A 154 -1.52 4.86 -13.98
C TYR A 154 -0.54 3.71 -14.24
N PHE A 155 0.67 4.01 -14.68
CA PHE A 155 1.65 3.00 -15.11
C PHE A 155 2.42 2.29 -13.99
N GLY A 156 2.31 2.73 -12.76
CA GLY A 156 3.08 2.24 -11.61
C GLY A 156 2.25 1.51 -10.57
N LEU A 157 1.22 0.76 -10.95
CA LEU A 157 0.33 0.07 -9.99
C LEU A 157 1.11 -0.89 -9.09
N GLU A 158 1.00 -0.67 -7.77
CA GLU A 158 1.53 -1.53 -6.71
C GLU A 158 0.41 -2.25 -5.94
N THR A 159 -0.82 -2.04 -6.33
CA THR A 159 -2.00 -2.61 -5.67
C THR A 159 -1.99 -4.14 -5.70
N THR A 160 -2.34 -4.75 -4.58
CA THR A 160 -2.80 -6.14 -4.54
C THR A 160 -4.32 -6.13 -4.65
N PRO A 161 -4.92 -6.79 -5.66
CA PRO A 161 -6.37 -6.97 -5.70
C PRO A 161 -6.84 -7.75 -4.47
N LEU A 162 -8.01 -7.39 -3.91
CA LEU A 162 -8.66 -8.14 -2.85
C LEU A 162 -9.95 -8.76 -3.39
N ALA A 163 -10.16 -10.05 -3.15
CA ALA A 163 -11.34 -10.78 -3.60
C ALA A 163 -12.20 -11.21 -2.42
N ASP A 164 -13.50 -10.90 -2.50
CA ASP A 164 -14.51 -11.21 -1.51
C ASP A 164 -15.79 -11.66 -2.23
N GLY A 165 -16.01 -12.96 -2.29
CA GLY A 165 -17.09 -13.54 -3.09
C GLY A 165 -16.96 -13.13 -4.56
N GLN A 166 -17.97 -12.38 -5.06
CA GLN A 166 -18.00 -11.89 -6.44
C GLN A 166 -17.38 -10.50 -6.63
N TRP A 167 -16.83 -9.90 -5.59
CA TRP A 167 -16.27 -8.57 -5.61
C TRP A 167 -14.74 -8.62 -5.69
N LEU A 168 -14.15 -7.80 -6.55
CA LEU A 168 -12.71 -7.57 -6.60
C LEU A 168 -12.42 -6.09 -6.39
N TYR A 169 -11.64 -5.77 -5.35
CA TYR A 169 -11.27 -4.40 -5.04
C TYR A 169 -9.83 -4.14 -5.51
N VAL A 170 -9.65 -3.04 -6.23
CA VAL A 170 -8.32 -2.60 -6.72
C VAL A 170 -8.17 -1.10 -6.54
N THR A 171 -6.93 -0.64 -6.43
CA THR A 171 -6.62 0.78 -6.24
C THR A 171 -5.72 1.33 -7.33
N GLY A 172 -5.88 2.63 -7.59
CA GLY A 172 -4.94 3.49 -8.27
C GLY A 172 -4.61 4.70 -7.38
N PRO A 173 -3.87 5.70 -7.89
CA PRO A 173 -3.59 6.92 -7.15
C PRO A 173 -4.89 7.60 -6.71
N ASN A 174 -5.14 7.66 -5.40
CA ASN A 174 -6.38 8.22 -4.83
C ASN A 174 -7.68 7.66 -5.43
N GLN A 175 -7.67 6.40 -5.88
CA GLN A 175 -8.80 5.75 -6.52
C GLN A 175 -9.02 4.37 -5.95
N VAL A 176 -10.29 3.99 -5.78
CA VAL A 176 -10.73 2.63 -5.43
C VAL A 176 -11.79 2.19 -6.41
N PHE A 177 -11.62 1.02 -6.98
CA PHE A 177 -12.60 0.37 -7.84
C PHE A 177 -13.10 -0.91 -7.16
N ALA A 178 -14.40 -1.10 -7.17
CA ALA A 178 -15.01 -2.41 -6.97
C ALA A 178 -15.43 -2.96 -8.34
N LEU A 179 -14.93 -4.13 -8.65
CA LEU A 179 -15.16 -4.82 -9.91
C LEU A 179 -15.95 -6.10 -9.66
N ASP A 180 -16.73 -6.51 -10.62
CA ASP A 180 -17.19 -7.88 -10.71
C ASP A 180 -16.00 -8.79 -10.99
N ALA A 181 -15.68 -9.69 -10.07
CA ALA A 181 -14.45 -10.48 -10.12
C ALA A 181 -14.43 -11.50 -11.29
N LEU A 182 -15.60 -11.87 -11.84
CA LEU A 182 -15.69 -12.80 -12.98
C LEU A 182 -15.49 -12.10 -14.33
N THR A 183 -15.93 -10.85 -14.45
CA THR A 183 -15.98 -10.12 -15.73
C THR A 183 -15.04 -8.92 -15.81
N GLY A 184 -14.56 -8.41 -14.67
CA GLY A 184 -13.80 -7.16 -14.59
C GLY A 184 -14.65 -5.89 -14.76
N ALA A 185 -15.99 -6.02 -14.83
CA ALA A 185 -16.88 -4.88 -14.97
C ALA A 185 -16.91 -4.02 -13.70
N VAL A 186 -16.92 -2.69 -13.86
CA VAL A 186 -16.97 -1.76 -12.72
C VAL A 186 -18.34 -1.85 -12.06
N ILE A 187 -18.37 -2.11 -10.75
CA ILE A 187 -19.57 -2.03 -9.92
C ILE A 187 -19.71 -0.61 -9.36
N TRP A 188 -18.64 -0.08 -8.77
CA TRP A 188 -18.53 1.30 -8.36
C TRP A 188 -17.07 1.78 -8.39
N HIS A 189 -16.88 3.08 -8.42
CA HIS A 189 -15.59 3.74 -8.44
C HIS A 189 -15.60 4.95 -7.52
N TYR A 190 -14.63 5.03 -6.63
CA TYR A 190 -14.31 6.21 -5.84
C TYR A 190 -13.02 6.83 -6.39
N SER A 191 -12.98 8.15 -6.55
CA SER A 191 -11.75 8.86 -6.91
C SER A 191 -11.68 10.25 -6.30
N ARG A 192 -10.47 10.73 -6.10
CA ARG A 192 -10.17 12.13 -5.77
C ARG A 192 -8.88 12.56 -6.46
N PRO A 193 -8.70 13.88 -6.80
CA PRO A 193 -7.46 14.37 -7.37
C PRO A 193 -6.25 14.06 -6.51
N PRO A 194 -5.05 13.96 -7.11
CA PRO A 194 -3.79 13.93 -6.36
C PRO A 194 -3.63 15.18 -5.51
N THR A 195 -3.06 15.03 -4.33
CA THR A 195 -2.79 16.16 -3.43
C THR A 195 -1.57 16.94 -3.92
N GLY A 196 -1.72 18.27 -4.05
CA GLY A 196 -0.63 19.16 -4.41
C GLY A 196 0.44 19.25 -3.31
N GLY A 197 1.71 19.47 -3.71
CA GLY A 197 2.81 19.70 -2.76
C GLY A 197 3.42 18.47 -2.11
N LEU A 198 2.93 17.27 -2.40
CA LEU A 198 3.53 16.02 -1.92
C LEU A 198 4.90 15.76 -2.56
N ILE A 199 5.74 15.01 -1.85
CA ILE A 199 7.08 14.59 -2.26
C ILE A 199 7.22 13.07 -2.11
N GLY A 200 8.30 12.50 -2.65
CA GLY A 200 8.57 11.06 -2.57
C GLY A 200 7.54 10.20 -3.29
N ASP A 201 7.41 8.95 -2.87
CA ASP A 201 6.54 7.94 -3.49
C ASP A 201 5.04 8.28 -3.39
N ALA A 202 4.65 9.02 -2.37
CA ALA A 202 3.28 9.53 -2.25
C ALA A 202 2.90 10.47 -3.41
N LYS A 203 3.83 11.38 -3.81
CA LYS A 203 3.66 12.24 -4.99
C LYS A 203 3.50 11.43 -6.29
N LEU A 204 4.15 10.28 -6.37
CA LEU A 204 4.05 9.39 -7.52
C LEU A 204 2.71 8.63 -7.57
N GLY A 205 1.86 8.75 -6.53
CA GLY A 205 0.57 8.10 -6.48
C GLY A 205 0.63 6.62 -6.11
N THR A 206 1.71 6.16 -5.50
CA THR A 206 1.84 4.78 -5.01
C THR A 206 0.71 4.44 -4.04
N ASN A 207 0.01 3.35 -4.31
CA ASN A 207 -1.00 2.78 -3.42
C ASN A 207 -0.99 1.25 -3.50
N ARG A 208 -1.04 0.57 -2.35
CA ARG A 208 -0.87 -0.89 -2.29
C ARG A 208 -2.16 -1.66 -2.09
N GLY A 209 -3.29 -0.98 -1.89
CA GLY A 209 -4.60 -1.63 -1.82
C GLY A 209 -5.48 -1.12 -0.70
N VAL A 210 -6.57 -1.82 -0.48
CA VAL A 210 -7.58 -1.54 0.53
C VAL A 210 -7.55 -2.59 1.65
N ALA A 211 -8.35 -2.36 2.69
CA ALA A 211 -8.78 -3.38 3.64
C ALA A 211 -10.31 -3.42 3.68
N ILE A 212 -10.87 -4.57 4.07
CA ILE A 212 -12.31 -4.80 4.06
C ILE A 212 -12.75 -5.26 5.45
N LEU A 213 -13.75 -4.61 6.00
CA LEU A 213 -14.42 -5.08 7.21
C LEU A 213 -15.92 -4.77 7.13
N ARG A 214 -16.76 -5.81 7.17
CA ARG A 214 -18.23 -5.68 7.14
C ARG A 214 -18.70 -4.85 5.93
N ASP A 215 -19.40 -3.74 6.20
CA ASP A 215 -19.99 -2.83 5.21
C ASP A 215 -19.01 -1.75 4.69
N LYS A 216 -17.72 -1.84 5.02
CA LYS A 216 -16.74 -0.80 4.72
C LYS A 216 -15.52 -1.32 3.97
N VAL A 217 -15.02 -0.48 3.08
CA VAL A 217 -13.71 -0.59 2.44
C VAL A 217 -12.85 0.55 2.93
N PHE A 218 -11.66 0.24 3.44
CA PHE A 218 -10.73 1.22 3.99
C PHE A 218 -9.57 1.46 3.04
N PHE A 219 -9.19 2.71 2.92
CA PHE A 219 -8.24 3.16 1.94
C PHE A 219 -7.40 4.32 2.49
N VAL A 220 -6.09 4.31 2.25
CA VAL A 220 -5.19 5.42 2.62
C VAL A 220 -4.90 6.25 1.38
N THR A 221 -5.11 7.55 1.46
CA THR A 221 -4.84 8.48 0.35
C THR A 221 -3.38 8.90 0.31
N ASP A 222 -2.96 9.51 -0.80
CA ASP A 222 -1.58 9.99 -1.01
C ASP A 222 -1.06 10.93 0.09
N ASN A 223 -1.93 11.74 0.71
CA ASN A 223 -1.61 12.67 1.81
C ASN A 223 -1.87 12.07 3.20
N ALA A 224 -1.84 10.74 3.32
CA ALA A 224 -2.00 10.02 4.59
C ALA A 224 -3.33 10.32 5.31
N HIS A 225 -4.44 10.39 4.58
CA HIS A 225 -5.77 10.33 5.18
C HIS A 225 -6.32 8.90 5.08
N LEU A 226 -6.92 8.42 6.15
CA LEU A 226 -7.62 7.14 6.18
C LEU A 226 -9.11 7.39 5.91
N LEU A 227 -9.63 6.72 4.89
CA LEU A 227 -11.02 6.79 4.47
C LEU A 227 -11.73 5.47 4.70
N ALA A 228 -12.99 5.53 5.11
CA ALA A 228 -13.92 4.41 5.01
C ALA A 228 -14.96 4.70 3.94
N LEU A 229 -15.07 3.81 2.98
CA LEU A 229 -16.06 3.84 1.92
C LEU A 229 -17.15 2.80 2.19
N ASP A 230 -18.37 3.11 1.80
CA ASP A 230 -19.45 2.12 1.78
C ASP A 230 -19.14 1.01 0.79
N ARG A 231 -19.14 -0.23 1.25
CA ARG A 231 -18.74 -1.38 0.45
C ARG A 231 -19.68 -1.65 -0.72
N ALA A 232 -20.95 -1.32 -0.59
CA ALA A 232 -21.94 -1.60 -1.63
C ALA A 232 -21.94 -0.57 -2.77
N ASN A 233 -21.51 0.67 -2.51
CA ASN A 233 -21.66 1.76 -3.48
C ASN A 233 -20.47 2.75 -3.57
N GLY A 234 -19.43 2.58 -2.74
CA GLY A 234 -18.24 3.43 -2.75
C GLY A 234 -18.40 4.81 -2.11
N ASN A 235 -19.54 5.11 -1.47
CA ASN A 235 -19.76 6.40 -0.82
C ASN A 235 -18.85 6.57 0.40
N LEU A 236 -18.31 7.78 0.57
CA LEU A 236 -17.51 8.12 1.75
C LEU A 236 -18.38 8.07 3.02
N ARG A 237 -17.97 7.25 3.99
CA ARG A 237 -18.60 7.13 5.31
C ARG A 237 -17.94 8.05 6.33
N TRP A 238 -16.62 8.04 6.36
CA TRP A 238 -15.81 8.93 7.20
C TRP A 238 -14.39 9.07 6.63
N GLU A 239 -13.71 10.14 7.03
CA GLU A 239 -12.32 10.44 6.71
C GLU A 239 -11.60 10.92 7.96
N THR A 240 -10.38 10.41 8.19
CA THR A 240 -9.52 10.81 9.32
C THR A 240 -8.14 11.21 8.80
N ILE A 241 -7.68 12.40 9.19
CA ILE A 241 -6.31 12.86 8.96
C ILE A 241 -5.39 12.10 9.91
N MET A 242 -4.52 11.25 9.36
CA MET A 242 -3.62 10.44 10.18
C MET A 242 -2.46 11.23 10.78
N PRO A 243 -1.75 12.14 10.06
CA PRO A 243 -0.71 12.97 10.65
C PRO A 243 -1.21 13.84 11.80
N ALA A 244 -0.38 13.97 12.86
CA ALA A 244 -0.67 14.91 13.93
C ALA A 244 -0.47 16.38 13.49
N ASP A 245 0.48 16.60 12.58
CA ASP A 245 0.71 17.86 11.89
C ASP A 245 0.59 17.64 10.37
N PRO A 246 -0.50 18.10 9.74
CA PRO A 246 -0.72 17.93 8.31
C PRO A 246 0.20 18.77 7.42
N HIS A 247 0.99 19.71 7.99
CA HIS A 247 1.98 20.49 7.25
C HIS A 247 3.30 19.76 7.04
N GLN A 248 3.53 18.67 7.77
CA GLN A 248 4.68 17.80 7.55
C GLN A 248 4.47 16.95 6.29
N PRO A 249 5.55 16.58 5.58
CA PRO A 249 5.46 15.86 4.30
C PRO A 249 5.11 14.37 4.46
N TYR A 250 4.07 14.08 5.23
CA TYR A 250 3.55 12.73 5.35
C TYR A 250 2.87 12.27 4.06
N GLY A 251 3.12 11.04 3.70
CA GLY A 251 2.45 10.37 2.60
C GLY A 251 1.75 9.08 3.02
N GLY A 252 0.82 8.62 2.20
CA GLY A 252 0.12 7.36 2.39
C GLY A 252 0.34 6.41 1.21
N THR A 253 1.05 5.30 1.46
CA THR A 253 1.30 4.27 0.45
C THR A 253 0.90 2.87 0.93
N THR A 254 0.57 2.74 2.22
CA THR A 254 0.25 1.49 2.92
C THR A 254 -1.14 1.00 2.54
N ALA A 255 -1.31 -0.31 2.32
CA ALA A 255 -2.62 -0.95 2.44
C ALA A 255 -2.96 -1.10 3.94
N PRO A 256 -4.14 -0.67 4.40
CA PRO A 256 -4.52 -0.85 5.80
C PRO A 256 -4.62 -2.32 6.20
N LEU A 257 -4.48 -2.61 7.50
CA LEU A 257 -4.69 -3.94 8.08
C LEU A 257 -5.86 -3.89 9.05
N ILE A 258 -6.77 -4.86 8.95
CA ILE A 258 -7.85 -5.00 9.93
C ILE A 258 -7.39 -5.88 11.09
N VAL A 259 -7.59 -5.39 12.31
CA VAL A 259 -7.41 -6.20 13.52
C VAL A 259 -8.63 -6.00 14.42
N ASN A 260 -9.44 -7.03 14.56
CA ASN A 260 -10.73 -6.97 15.24
C ASN A 260 -11.63 -5.85 14.66
N ASP A 261 -12.00 -4.87 15.48
CA ASP A 261 -12.84 -3.73 15.09
C ASP A 261 -12.01 -2.45 14.82
N THR A 262 -10.70 -2.60 14.56
CA THR A 262 -9.82 -1.49 14.25
C THR A 262 -9.18 -1.62 12.88
N VAL A 263 -8.90 -0.48 12.28
CA VAL A 263 -8.12 -0.33 11.04
C VAL A 263 -6.76 0.21 11.42
N ILE A 264 -5.71 -0.53 11.11
CA ILE A 264 -4.33 -0.14 11.40
C ILE A 264 -3.66 0.33 10.12
N ALA A 265 -3.02 1.47 10.17
CA ALA A 265 -2.30 2.06 9.04
C ALA A 265 -1.00 2.72 9.48
N GLY A 266 -0.03 2.69 8.59
CA GLY A 266 1.25 3.38 8.71
C GLY A 266 1.35 4.56 7.76
N VAL A 267 2.52 5.24 7.78
CA VAL A 267 2.79 6.45 6.99
C VAL A 267 4.11 6.34 6.24
N ALA A 268 4.17 6.98 5.08
CA ALA A 268 5.36 7.21 4.28
C ALA A 268 5.92 8.62 4.53
N GLY A 269 7.14 8.87 4.05
CA GLY A 269 7.82 10.18 4.14
C GLY A 269 9.07 10.17 5.04
N GLY A 270 9.56 8.99 5.44
CA GLY A 270 10.77 8.84 6.25
C GLY A 270 11.96 9.61 5.69
N ASP A 271 12.21 9.47 4.38
CA ASP A 271 13.31 10.12 3.64
C ASP A 271 13.14 11.65 3.49
N HIS A 272 12.07 12.19 4.03
CA HIS A 272 11.75 13.61 3.97
C HIS A 272 11.60 14.25 5.35
N GLY A 273 12.09 13.55 6.38
CA GLY A 273 12.18 14.09 7.73
C GLY A 273 10.88 14.11 8.51
N ILE A 274 9.99 13.14 8.28
CA ILE A 274 8.83 12.94 9.17
C ILE A 274 9.22 12.06 10.36
N ARG A 275 8.47 12.18 11.44
CA ARG A 275 8.50 11.24 12.55
C ARG A 275 7.55 10.08 12.26
N GLY A 276 8.07 8.87 12.04
CA GLY A 276 7.28 7.69 11.73
C GLY A 276 6.32 7.28 12.86
N PHE A 277 5.17 6.71 12.48
CA PHE A 277 4.23 6.12 13.42
C PHE A 277 3.39 5.05 12.73
N VAL A 278 2.83 4.14 13.53
CA VAL A 278 1.72 3.26 13.19
C VAL A 278 0.56 3.58 14.11
N ALA A 279 -0.67 3.56 13.60
CA ALA A 279 -1.85 3.92 14.38
C ALA A 279 -3.05 3.03 14.05
N ALA A 280 -3.88 2.78 15.08
CA ALA A 280 -5.15 2.10 14.95
C ALA A 280 -6.31 3.09 15.10
N TYR A 281 -7.32 2.88 14.28
CA TYR A 281 -8.54 3.69 14.24
C TYR A 281 -9.76 2.78 14.39
N LYS A 282 -10.78 3.22 15.11
CA LYS A 282 -12.05 2.49 15.21
C LYS A 282 -12.69 2.39 13.83
N ALA A 283 -12.95 1.19 13.36
CA ALA A 283 -13.47 0.94 12.01
C ALA A 283 -14.82 1.62 11.73
N ASP A 284 -15.65 1.81 12.75
CA ASP A 284 -16.97 2.41 12.59
C ASP A 284 -16.95 3.94 12.53
N THR A 285 -16.02 4.61 13.20
CA THR A 285 -16.05 6.07 13.36
C THR A 285 -14.82 6.79 12.81
N GLY A 286 -13.70 6.08 12.59
CA GLY A 286 -12.41 6.68 12.23
C GLY A 286 -11.70 7.36 13.40
N GLU A 287 -12.24 7.28 14.63
CA GLU A 287 -11.56 7.81 15.81
C GLU A 287 -10.26 7.07 16.09
N LEU A 288 -9.23 7.83 16.45
CA LEU A 288 -7.94 7.27 16.87
C LEU A 288 -8.12 6.42 18.13
N ALA A 289 -7.77 5.13 18.05
CA ALA A 289 -7.75 4.24 19.21
C ALA A 289 -6.40 4.33 19.94
N TRP A 290 -5.31 4.21 19.19
CA TRP A 290 -3.96 4.41 19.68
C TRP A 290 -3.00 4.79 18.54
N ARG A 291 -1.85 5.41 18.90
CA ARG A 291 -0.72 5.70 18.02
C ARG A 291 0.58 5.31 18.71
N HIS A 292 1.40 4.57 18.00
CA HIS A 292 2.77 4.24 18.39
C HIS A 292 3.75 5.01 17.52
N TRP A 293 4.56 5.88 18.12
CA TRP A 293 5.64 6.58 17.45
C TRP A 293 6.85 5.66 17.33
N THR A 294 7.38 5.49 16.13
CA THR A 294 8.49 4.56 15.86
C THR A 294 9.85 5.10 16.26
N VAL A 295 9.96 6.41 16.49
CA VAL A 295 11.20 7.04 16.94
C VAL A 295 10.91 8.08 18.03
N PRO A 296 11.91 8.41 18.90
CA PRO A 296 11.78 9.46 19.92
C PRO A 296 11.46 10.83 19.31
N THR A 297 10.98 11.78 20.13
CA THR A 297 10.53 13.10 19.67
C THR A 297 11.62 13.92 18.96
N ALA A 298 12.88 13.74 19.33
CA ALA A 298 14.02 14.45 18.76
C ALA A 298 14.61 13.74 17.51
N THR A 299 14.04 12.62 17.10
CA THR A 299 14.55 11.82 15.98
C THR A 299 13.51 11.76 14.88
N LEU A 300 13.96 11.69 13.63
CA LEU A 300 13.12 11.60 12.44
C LEU A 300 13.43 10.32 11.64
N GLY A 301 12.55 9.95 10.72
CA GLY A 301 12.62 8.68 10.00
C GLY A 301 11.71 7.62 10.64
N GLY A 302 12.04 6.35 10.46
CA GLY A 302 11.28 5.21 10.99
C GLY A 302 9.86 5.12 10.41
N SER A 303 9.68 5.46 9.15
CA SER A 303 8.39 5.39 8.45
C SER A 303 7.85 3.96 8.41
N THR A 304 6.53 3.82 8.28
CA THR A 304 5.79 2.56 8.44
C THR A 304 4.97 2.27 7.18
N TRP A 305 5.56 2.53 6.04
CA TRP A 305 4.93 2.61 4.73
C TRP A 305 4.51 1.27 4.12
N LEU A 306 4.84 0.13 4.74
CA LEU A 306 4.37 -1.19 4.36
C LEU A 306 3.44 -1.80 5.42
N THR A 307 2.55 -2.70 4.97
CA THR A 307 1.58 -3.38 5.83
C THR A 307 2.26 -4.41 6.72
N GLY A 308 1.93 -4.41 8.01
CA GLY A 308 2.43 -5.38 9.00
C GLY A 308 1.72 -6.73 8.96
N ALA A 309 2.01 -7.56 9.95
CA ALA A 309 1.40 -8.87 10.18
C ALA A 309 0.77 -8.94 11.58
N TYR A 310 -0.22 -9.82 11.77
CA TYR A 310 -0.92 -9.98 13.04
C TYR A 310 -1.01 -11.44 13.46
N ASP A 311 -0.66 -11.74 14.71
CA ASP A 311 -0.88 -13.04 15.35
C ASP A 311 -2.08 -12.94 16.30
N ALA A 312 -3.25 -13.40 15.85
CA ALA A 312 -4.47 -13.39 16.63
C ALA A 312 -4.36 -14.25 17.92
N SER A 313 -3.49 -15.28 17.93
CA SER A 313 -3.33 -16.16 19.10
C SER A 313 -2.66 -15.46 20.28
N SER A 314 -1.78 -14.48 20.01
CA SER A 314 -1.07 -13.70 21.04
C SER A 314 -1.57 -12.25 21.14
N GLY A 315 -2.41 -11.80 20.20
CA GLY A 315 -2.82 -10.41 20.08
C GLY A 315 -1.65 -9.47 19.74
N THR A 316 -0.64 -9.97 19.02
CA THR A 316 0.57 -9.22 18.68
C THR A 316 0.55 -8.76 17.23
N LEU A 317 0.77 -7.48 17.03
CA LEU A 317 1.00 -6.85 15.74
C LEU A 317 2.50 -6.74 15.48
N TYR A 318 2.98 -7.20 14.33
CA TYR A 318 4.36 -7.08 13.88
C TYR A 318 4.44 -6.05 12.76
N TRP A 319 5.06 -4.89 13.04
CA TRP A 319 5.10 -3.80 12.08
C TRP A 319 6.54 -3.44 11.72
N PRO A 320 6.87 -3.38 10.42
CA PRO A 320 8.21 -3.03 9.95
C PRO A 320 8.41 -1.51 9.96
N THR A 321 9.65 -1.06 10.18
CA THR A 321 10.02 0.36 10.16
C THR A 321 11.16 0.63 9.18
N GLY A 322 11.10 1.80 8.56
CA GLY A 322 12.10 2.28 7.62
C GLY A 322 13.32 2.91 8.29
N ASN A 323 14.18 3.47 7.44
CA ASN A 323 15.46 4.08 7.75
C ASN A 323 15.38 5.30 8.70
N PRO A 324 16.49 5.68 9.35
CA PRO A 324 16.62 6.95 10.05
C PRO A 324 16.77 8.10 9.05
N TRP A 325 16.43 9.31 9.48
CA TRP A 325 16.65 10.53 8.68
C TRP A 325 17.60 11.50 9.41
N PRO A 326 18.51 12.17 8.70
CA PRO A 326 18.91 11.97 7.29
C PRO A 326 19.60 10.61 7.08
N ASP A 327 19.33 9.93 5.96
CA ASP A 327 19.80 8.57 5.69
C ASP A 327 21.33 8.46 5.59
N GLY A 328 21.98 9.32 4.84
CA GLY A 328 23.43 9.33 4.60
C GLY A 328 24.26 10.22 5.53
N ASP A 329 23.62 10.98 6.45
CA ASP A 329 24.27 11.92 7.37
C ASP A 329 23.90 11.60 8.83
N ASP A 330 24.91 11.27 9.63
CA ASP A 330 24.76 10.82 11.03
C ASP A 330 25.19 11.86 12.07
N ARG A 331 25.62 13.06 11.65
CA ARG A 331 26.20 14.08 12.55
C ARG A 331 25.28 14.45 13.72
N ASP A 332 23.96 14.48 13.47
CA ASP A 332 22.96 14.89 14.45
C ASP A 332 22.10 13.72 14.98
N ARG A 333 22.45 12.46 14.64
CA ARG A 333 21.74 11.27 15.07
C ARG A 333 22.65 10.15 15.61
N PRO A 334 23.34 10.39 16.75
CA PRO A 334 24.22 9.40 17.35
C PRO A 334 23.46 8.15 17.84
N GLY A 335 24.18 7.04 18.03
CA GLY A 335 23.64 5.79 18.56
C GLY A 335 22.91 4.95 17.50
N ASP A 336 22.15 3.96 17.95
CA ASP A 336 21.51 2.96 17.10
C ASP A 336 20.30 3.50 16.30
N ASN A 337 19.80 4.67 16.64
CA ASN A 337 18.61 5.30 16.04
C ASN A 337 17.33 4.46 16.20
N LEU A 338 17.10 3.92 17.40
CA LEU A 338 15.91 3.13 17.70
C LEU A 338 14.61 3.98 17.58
N TYR A 339 13.55 3.48 16.94
CA TYR A 339 13.38 2.10 16.39
C TYR A 339 13.30 2.13 14.86
N THR A 340 14.30 2.68 14.20
CA THR A 340 14.43 2.59 12.73
C THR A 340 14.98 1.21 12.34
N ASN A 341 14.70 0.76 11.12
CA ASN A 341 15.16 -0.52 10.57
C ASN A 341 14.84 -1.70 11.48
N CYS A 342 13.63 -1.72 12.01
CA CYS A 342 13.18 -2.71 13.00
C CYS A 342 11.94 -3.47 12.53
N VAL A 343 11.72 -4.62 13.15
CA VAL A 343 10.37 -5.13 13.38
C VAL A 343 9.95 -4.76 14.80
N LEU A 344 8.77 -4.16 14.94
CA LEU A 344 8.14 -3.84 16.22
C LEU A 344 7.05 -4.86 16.51
N ALA A 345 7.12 -5.53 17.65
CA ALA A 345 6.02 -6.34 18.17
C ALA A 345 5.20 -5.49 19.13
N LEU A 346 3.99 -5.12 18.70
CA LEU A 346 3.11 -4.25 19.47
C LEU A 346 1.90 -5.03 19.99
N ASP A 347 1.42 -4.65 21.15
CA ASP A 347 0.10 -5.05 21.59
C ASP A 347 -0.95 -4.46 20.63
N ALA A 348 -1.71 -5.30 19.94
CA ALA A 348 -2.63 -4.83 18.91
C ALA A 348 -3.80 -4.00 19.45
N LYS A 349 -4.12 -4.11 20.76
CA LYS A 349 -5.21 -3.39 21.42
C LYS A 349 -4.77 -2.00 21.91
N THR A 350 -3.51 -1.87 22.37
CA THR A 350 -3.01 -0.66 23.04
C THR A 350 -1.94 0.08 22.26
N GLY A 351 -1.28 -0.58 21.30
CA GLY A 351 -0.11 -0.05 20.57
C GLY A 351 1.17 -0.05 21.40
N GLU A 352 1.17 -0.64 22.60
CA GLU A 352 2.36 -0.73 23.45
C GLU A 352 3.39 -1.69 22.87
N LEU A 353 4.67 -1.29 22.92
CA LEU A 353 5.78 -2.10 22.45
C LEU A 353 6.02 -3.26 23.43
N ARG A 354 5.92 -4.51 22.93
CA ARG A 354 6.27 -5.73 23.67
C ARG A 354 7.74 -6.06 23.54
N TRP A 355 8.24 -6.06 22.28
CA TRP A 355 9.64 -6.22 21.93
C TRP A 355 9.93 -5.64 20.54
N HIS A 356 11.20 -5.49 20.20
CA HIS A 356 11.67 -5.12 18.88
C HIS A 356 12.92 -5.90 18.52
N TYR A 357 13.17 -6.02 17.21
CA TYR A 357 14.46 -6.46 16.69
C TYR A 357 14.93 -5.47 15.63
N GLN A 358 16.16 -4.95 15.77
CA GLN A 358 16.75 -4.01 14.82
C GLN A 358 17.69 -4.72 13.88
N PHE A 359 17.36 -4.74 12.58
CA PHE A 359 18.15 -5.43 11.55
C PHE A 359 19.42 -4.66 11.19
N THR A 360 19.36 -3.34 11.08
CA THR A 360 20.48 -2.47 10.74
C THR A 360 20.56 -1.29 11.69
N PRO A 361 21.33 -1.41 12.82
CA PRO A 361 21.60 -0.29 13.71
C PRO A 361 22.40 0.81 13.00
N HIS A 362 22.14 2.07 13.31
CA HIS A 362 22.88 3.25 12.83
C HIS A 362 23.08 3.25 11.31
N ASP A 363 22.00 3.01 10.57
CA ASP A 363 22.07 2.88 9.11
C ASP A 363 22.50 4.18 8.42
N LEU A 364 23.43 4.04 7.44
CA LEU A 364 23.96 5.12 6.61
C LEU A 364 23.74 4.86 5.11
N LYS A 365 22.78 3.99 4.76
CA LYS A 365 22.68 3.47 3.40
C LYS A 365 21.24 3.27 2.91
N ASP A 366 20.25 3.80 3.64
CA ASP A 366 18.82 3.63 3.30
C ASP A 366 18.44 2.13 3.21
N ARG A 367 18.78 1.37 4.25
CA ARG A 367 18.42 -0.05 4.37
C ARG A 367 17.14 -0.21 5.16
N ASP A 368 16.05 0.34 4.67
CA ASP A 368 14.73 0.07 5.26
C ASP A 368 14.58 -1.41 5.65
N ALA A 369 13.99 -1.71 6.79
CA ALA A 369 13.59 -3.06 7.16
C ALA A 369 12.07 -3.25 6.95
N THR A 370 11.57 -2.78 5.81
CA THR A 370 10.13 -2.75 5.51
C THR A 370 9.66 -3.94 4.68
N GLU A 371 10.53 -4.93 4.45
CA GLU A 371 10.16 -6.20 3.82
C GLU A 371 9.10 -6.92 4.67
N PRO A 372 8.24 -7.76 4.04
CA PRO A 372 7.18 -8.46 4.77
C PRO A 372 7.70 -9.35 5.89
N ASN A 373 7.09 -9.21 7.07
CA ASN A 373 7.34 -10.07 8.23
C ASN A 373 6.41 -11.27 8.17
N VAL A 374 6.86 -12.39 7.58
CA VAL A 374 6.04 -13.60 7.39
C VAL A 374 6.00 -14.42 8.67
N LEU A 375 4.80 -14.59 9.24
CA LEU A 375 4.60 -15.40 10.45
C LEU A 375 4.31 -16.86 10.07
N VAL A 376 5.00 -17.79 10.71
CA VAL A 376 4.88 -19.22 10.43
C VAL A 376 4.83 -20.02 11.72
N ASP A 377 3.80 -20.87 11.86
CA ASP A 377 3.70 -21.89 12.91
C ASP A 377 4.11 -23.23 12.31
N THR A 378 5.23 -23.77 12.77
CA THR A 378 5.80 -25.00 12.19
C THR A 378 6.72 -25.72 13.18
N LEU A 379 7.08 -26.95 12.83
CA LEU A 379 8.22 -27.60 13.50
C LEU A 379 9.52 -26.95 13.01
N TYR A 380 10.31 -26.41 13.92
CA TYR A 380 11.64 -25.87 13.64
C TYR A 380 12.68 -26.63 14.46
N LYS A 381 13.63 -27.29 13.77
CA LYS A 381 14.62 -28.16 14.41
C LYS A 381 13.98 -29.19 15.37
N GLY A 382 12.83 -29.75 14.96
CA GLY A 382 12.08 -30.77 15.69
C GLY A 382 11.20 -30.28 16.84
N LYS A 383 11.07 -28.96 17.04
CA LYS A 383 10.22 -28.33 18.08
C LYS A 383 9.10 -27.50 17.47
N PRO A 384 7.85 -27.56 17.98
CA PRO A 384 6.82 -26.60 17.63
C PRO A 384 7.30 -25.19 17.91
N SER A 385 7.28 -24.33 16.92
CA SER A 385 7.84 -22.98 17.01
C SER A 385 6.96 -21.97 16.29
N LYS A 386 6.93 -20.75 16.82
CA LYS A 386 6.29 -19.58 16.26
C LYS A 386 7.38 -18.70 15.66
N LEU A 387 7.48 -18.70 14.34
CA LEU A 387 8.57 -18.04 13.62
C LEU A 387 8.12 -16.74 12.98
N LEU A 388 9.05 -15.80 12.84
CA LEU A 388 8.98 -14.66 11.94
C LEU A 388 10.13 -14.80 10.94
N LEU A 389 9.80 -14.83 9.65
CA LEU A 389 10.76 -14.93 8.54
C LEU A 389 10.89 -13.57 7.87
N HIS A 390 12.14 -13.13 7.64
CA HIS A 390 12.43 -11.84 7.05
C HIS A 390 13.72 -11.87 6.23
N ALA A 391 13.66 -11.46 4.95
CA ALA A 391 14.84 -11.26 4.11
C ALA A 391 15.04 -9.76 3.95
N ASP A 392 16.08 -9.21 4.57
CA ASP A 392 16.30 -7.78 4.75
C ASP A 392 17.14 -7.16 3.63
N ARG A 393 16.96 -5.86 3.33
CA ARG A 393 17.81 -5.09 2.40
C ARG A 393 19.28 -5.17 2.73
N ASN A 394 19.63 -5.45 3.97
CA ASN A 394 21.00 -5.57 4.44
C ASN A 394 21.71 -6.86 3.97
N GLY A 395 21.00 -7.77 3.30
CA GLY A 395 21.55 -8.98 2.69
C GLY A 395 21.48 -10.24 3.55
N PHE A 396 20.89 -10.18 4.73
CA PHE A 396 20.69 -11.33 5.60
C PHE A 396 19.24 -11.80 5.61
N PHE A 397 19.06 -13.11 5.66
CA PHE A 397 17.80 -13.78 5.95
C PHE A 397 17.74 -14.12 7.42
N TYR A 398 16.65 -13.75 8.07
CA TYR A 398 16.42 -13.94 9.49
C TYR A 398 15.26 -14.88 9.74
N VAL A 399 15.45 -15.77 10.72
CA VAL A 399 14.39 -16.55 11.38
C VAL A 399 14.40 -16.14 12.85
N LEU A 400 13.34 -15.47 13.28
CA LEU A 400 13.18 -15.04 14.67
C LEU A 400 12.16 -15.93 15.38
N ASP A 401 12.36 -16.17 16.68
CA ASP A 401 11.25 -16.54 17.55
C ASP A 401 10.35 -15.31 17.71
N ARG A 402 9.13 -15.36 17.14
CA ARG A 402 8.26 -14.20 17.17
C ARG A 402 7.63 -13.93 18.55
N THR A 403 7.79 -14.82 19.52
CA THR A 403 7.25 -14.60 20.87
C THR A 403 8.09 -13.62 21.67
N GLU A 404 9.42 -13.64 21.46
CA GLU A 404 10.39 -12.86 22.22
C GLU A 404 11.32 -12.00 21.35
N GLY A 405 11.33 -12.18 20.02
CA GLY A 405 12.21 -11.48 19.09
C GLY A 405 13.63 -12.03 19.00
N ASN A 406 13.90 -13.19 19.60
CA ASN A 406 15.24 -13.80 19.58
C ASN A 406 15.59 -14.34 18.19
N VAL A 407 16.84 -14.12 17.75
CA VAL A 407 17.35 -14.66 16.48
C VAL A 407 17.65 -16.15 16.63
N LEU A 408 16.93 -16.97 15.86
CA LEU A 408 17.16 -18.42 15.77
C LEU A 408 18.12 -18.77 14.64
N LEU A 409 18.14 -17.93 13.59
CA LEU A 409 19.02 -18.03 12.44
C LEU A 409 19.16 -16.65 11.78
N ALA A 410 20.40 -16.30 11.42
CA ALA A 410 20.68 -15.18 10.53
C ALA A 410 21.78 -15.62 9.55
N LYS A 411 21.47 -15.63 8.26
CA LYS A 411 22.36 -16.10 7.19
C LYS A 411 22.43 -15.09 6.05
N PRO A 412 23.64 -14.79 5.53
CA PRO A 412 23.75 -14.02 4.30
C PRO A 412 23.08 -14.79 3.16
N PHE A 413 22.23 -14.14 2.41
CA PHE A 413 21.68 -14.69 1.17
C PHE A 413 22.34 -14.12 -0.09
N LEU A 414 23.23 -13.14 0.07
CA LEU A 414 24.06 -12.60 -1.00
C LEU A 414 25.46 -13.24 -0.99
N ARG A 415 26.12 -13.29 -2.15
CA ARG A 415 27.50 -13.74 -2.30
C ARG A 415 28.50 -12.72 -1.77
N ARG A 416 28.09 -11.45 -1.70
CA ARG A 416 28.94 -10.37 -1.21
C ARG A 416 28.16 -9.43 -0.28
N ILE A 417 28.68 -9.26 0.93
CA ILE A 417 28.25 -8.30 1.92
C ILE A 417 29.50 -7.62 2.46
N ASP A 418 29.60 -6.29 2.34
CA ASP A 418 30.75 -5.51 2.78
C ASP A 418 30.48 -4.75 4.09
N TRP A 419 29.20 -4.48 4.43
CA TRP A 419 28.86 -3.66 5.58
C TRP A 419 29.00 -4.37 6.92
N ALA A 420 28.74 -5.68 6.96
CA ALA A 420 28.83 -6.49 8.16
C ALA A 420 29.47 -7.85 7.86
N LYS A 421 30.26 -8.36 8.80
CA LYS A 421 30.91 -9.67 8.69
C LYS A 421 29.94 -10.81 8.98
N SER A 422 29.05 -10.62 9.95
CA SER A 422 28.10 -11.63 10.43
C SER A 422 27.07 -10.96 11.35
N ILE A 423 26.04 -11.71 11.72
CA ILE A 423 25.21 -11.39 12.88
C ILE A 423 25.79 -12.14 14.09
N GLY A 424 26.05 -11.44 15.18
CA GLY A 424 26.61 -11.98 16.40
C GLY A 424 25.64 -12.87 17.18
N PRO A 425 26.10 -13.57 18.20
CA PRO A 425 25.26 -14.43 19.04
C PRO A 425 24.23 -13.66 19.87
N ASP A 426 24.42 -12.37 20.05
CA ASP A 426 23.50 -11.40 20.65
C ASP A 426 22.44 -10.88 19.67
N GLY A 427 22.46 -11.36 18.43
CA GLY A 427 21.57 -10.92 17.36
C GLY A 427 22.01 -9.61 16.69
N ARG A 428 23.12 -8.97 17.10
CA ARG A 428 23.58 -7.71 16.50
C ARG A 428 24.55 -7.95 15.33
N PRO A 429 24.51 -7.11 14.28
CA PRO A 429 25.49 -7.20 13.21
C PRO A 429 26.89 -6.80 13.70
N VAL A 430 27.90 -7.57 13.27
CA VAL A 430 29.33 -7.22 13.43
C VAL A 430 29.69 -6.29 12.26
N VAL A 431 29.43 -5.00 12.44
CA VAL A 431 29.61 -3.98 11.41
C VAL A 431 31.11 -3.79 11.07
N VAL A 432 31.43 -3.71 9.78
CA VAL A 432 32.78 -3.49 9.25
C VAL A 432 32.85 -2.13 8.53
N ASP A 433 31.89 -1.85 7.66
CA ASP A 433 31.76 -0.58 6.93
C ASP A 433 30.28 -0.19 6.86
N PRO A 434 29.81 0.76 7.67
CA PRO A 434 28.39 1.15 7.68
C PRO A 434 27.87 1.59 6.30
N LYS A 435 28.76 2.09 5.43
CA LYS A 435 28.45 2.49 4.05
C LYS A 435 28.77 1.39 3.02
N GLY A 436 29.17 0.20 3.48
CA GLY A 436 29.41 -0.97 2.63
C GLY A 436 28.13 -1.46 1.95
N CYS A 437 28.28 -2.29 0.93
CA CYS A 437 27.12 -2.89 0.26
C CYS A 437 26.59 -4.15 0.97
N PRO A 438 25.33 -4.52 0.75
CA PRO A 438 24.34 -3.92 -0.14
C PRO A 438 23.59 -2.73 0.47
N SER A 439 22.76 -2.07 -0.36
CA SER A 439 21.70 -1.16 0.11
C SER A 439 20.29 -1.69 -0.20
N ASP A 440 20.18 -2.57 -1.20
CA ASP A 440 18.90 -3.03 -1.76
C ASP A 440 18.94 -4.54 -2.06
N ALA A 441 19.41 -5.38 -1.13
CA ALA A 441 19.51 -6.83 -1.36
C ALA A 441 18.15 -7.52 -1.56
N ALA A 442 17.13 -7.04 -0.87
CA ALA A 442 15.70 -7.31 -1.03
C ALA A 442 14.96 -5.98 -1.01
N ASN A 443 13.64 -5.98 -1.16
CA ASN A 443 12.83 -4.77 -1.03
C ASN A 443 11.39 -5.14 -0.60
N TRP A 444 10.48 -4.17 -0.59
CA TRP A 444 9.10 -4.23 -0.10
C TRP A 444 8.21 -5.26 -0.80
N ASP A 445 8.59 -5.76 -1.94
CA ASP A 445 7.81 -6.74 -2.70
C ASP A 445 7.46 -7.96 -1.84
N SER A 446 6.21 -8.41 -1.98
CA SER A 446 5.70 -9.47 -1.12
C SER A 446 6.44 -10.78 -1.34
N THR A 447 6.68 -11.47 -0.23
CA THR A 447 7.36 -12.76 -0.17
C THR A 447 6.39 -13.88 0.19
N ALA A 448 6.78 -15.13 0.04
CA ALA A 448 5.94 -16.27 0.38
C ALA A 448 6.76 -17.41 1.00
N PHE A 449 6.17 -18.11 1.96
CA PHE A 449 6.67 -19.37 2.49
C PHE A 449 5.70 -20.50 2.13
N SER A 450 6.20 -21.59 1.61
CA SER A 450 5.39 -22.79 1.35
C SER A 450 5.62 -23.83 2.45
N PRO A 451 4.57 -24.28 3.16
CA PRO A 451 4.68 -25.35 4.14
C PRO A 451 5.04 -26.70 3.48
N ASP A 452 4.68 -26.91 2.20
CA ASP A 452 4.90 -28.15 1.45
C ASP A 452 6.38 -28.39 1.10
N THR A 453 7.13 -27.30 0.91
CA THR A 453 8.56 -27.37 0.56
C THR A 453 9.48 -26.91 1.69
N ARG A 454 8.95 -26.18 2.67
CA ARG A 454 9.69 -25.46 3.72
C ARG A 454 10.67 -24.41 3.16
N LEU A 455 10.31 -23.87 1.97
CA LEU A 455 11.09 -22.84 1.29
C LEU A 455 10.43 -21.47 1.40
N TYR A 456 11.27 -20.47 1.62
CA TYR A 456 10.91 -19.06 1.61
C TYR A 456 11.35 -18.46 0.26
N TYR A 457 10.41 -17.85 -0.46
CA TYR A 457 10.60 -17.31 -1.81
C TYR A 457 10.60 -15.80 -1.80
N PHE A 458 11.58 -15.20 -2.45
CA PHE A 458 11.70 -13.75 -2.56
C PHE A 458 12.56 -13.34 -3.76
N MET A 459 12.52 -12.07 -4.14
CA MET A 459 13.42 -11.48 -5.13
C MET A 459 14.66 -10.95 -4.42
N ALA A 460 15.84 -11.42 -4.84
CA ALA A 460 17.12 -10.94 -4.35
C ALA A 460 17.84 -10.10 -5.42
N LEU A 461 18.58 -9.09 -4.99
CA LEU A 461 19.44 -8.28 -5.85
C LEU A 461 20.91 -8.38 -5.37
N GLU A 462 21.74 -9.01 -6.18
CA GLU A 462 23.20 -9.00 -6.03
C GLU A 462 23.74 -7.68 -6.58
N GLU A 463 23.89 -6.68 -5.73
CA GLU A 463 24.36 -5.36 -6.10
C GLU A 463 25.44 -4.85 -5.15
N CYS A 464 26.44 -4.16 -5.69
CA CYS A 464 27.42 -3.44 -4.90
C CYS A 464 27.90 -2.22 -5.70
N THR A 465 27.26 -1.09 -5.47
CA THR A 465 27.52 0.15 -6.24
C THR A 465 28.98 0.54 -6.23
N GLY A 466 29.53 0.80 -7.44
CA GLY A 466 30.92 1.23 -7.63
C GLY A 466 31.96 0.12 -7.50
N LYS A 467 31.55 -1.14 -7.34
CA LYS A 467 32.47 -2.29 -7.27
C LYS A 467 32.06 -3.36 -8.30
N PRO A 468 33.02 -4.15 -8.82
CA PRO A 468 32.70 -5.25 -9.73
C PRO A 468 31.73 -6.25 -9.09
N THR A 469 30.66 -6.59 -9.79
CA THR A 469 29.65 -7.52 -9.30
C THR A 469 29.94 -8.98 -9.64
N GLY A 470 30.83 -9.22 -10.63
CA GLY A 470 31.08 -10.55 -11.18
C GLY A 470 29.99 -11.04 -12.15
N TYR A 471 29.00 -10.20 -12.47
CA TYR A 471 27.96 -10.49 -13.44
C TYR A 471 28.14 -9.69 -14.74
N PRO A 472 27.56 -10.14 -15.87
CA PRO A 472 27.61 -9.42 -17.14
C PRO A 472 27.09 -7.98 -17.04
N ASP A 473 26.02 -7.76 -16.26
CA ASP A 473 25.57 -6.43 -15.88
C ASP A 473 26.35 -5.95 -14.65
N GLN A 474 27.19 -4.94 -14.83
CA GLN A 474 27.98 -4.36 -13.74
C GLN A 474 27.11 -3.61 -12.71
N THR A 475 25.81 -3.43 -12.97
CA THR A 475 24.86 -2.88 -12.00
C THR A 475 24.30 -3.95 -11.05
N GLY A 476 24.60 -5.23 -11.28
CA GLY A 476 24.19 -6.36 -10.47
C GLY A 476 23.40 -7.42 -11.23
N GLN A 477 22.83 -8.36 -10.50
CA GLN A 477 21.96 -9.41 -11.02
C GLN A 477 20.80 -9.67 -10.07
N ARG A 478 19.59 -9.74 -10.59
CA ARG A 478 18.42 -10.20 -9.82
C ARG A 478 18.25 -11.69 -9.91
N PHE A 479 17.75 -12.25 -8.82
CA PHE A 479 17.42 -13.66 -8.71
C PHE A 479 16.05 -13.83 -8.05
N LEU A 480 15.24 -14.72 -8.58
CA LEU A 480 14.22 -15.38 -7.79
C LEU A 480 14.93 -16.44 -6.96
N ARG A 481 14.86 -16.35 -5.62
CA ARG A 481 15.51 -17.27 -4.70
C ARG A 481 14.52 -18.02 -3.82
N ALA A 482 14.87 -19.25 -3.50
CA ALA A 482 14.23 -20.06 -2.50
C ALA A 482 15.25 -20.43 -1.42
N LEU A 483 14.97 -20.07 -0.17
CA LEU A 483 15.79 -20.41 0.99
C LEU A 483 15.11 -21.48 1.82
N ASN A 484 15.88 -22.46 2.27
CA ASN A 484 15.42 -23.40 3.28
C ASN A 484 15.38 -22.70 4.65
N ILE A 485 14.22 -22.68 5.29
CA ILE A 485 14.05 -21.93 6.56
C ILE A 485 14.82 -22.54 7.73
N ASP A 486 15.15 -23.85 7.69
CA ASP A 486 15.85 -24.53 8.77
C ASP A 486 17.37 -24.27 8.75
N THR A 487 17.93 -24.02 7.55
CA THR A 487 19.39 -23.84 7.36
C THR A 487 19.77 -22.44 6.88
N GLY A 488 18.85 -21.70 6.25
CA GLY A 488 19.09 -20.43 5.59
C GLY A 488 19.84 -20.55 4.25
N GLU A 489 20.09 -21.78 3.80
CA GLU A 489 20.81 -22.02 2.54
C GLU A 489 19.91 -21.84 1.33
N ILE A 490 20.49 -21.40 0.20
CA ILE A 490 19.81 -21.30 -1.07
C ILE A 490 19.54 -22.72 -1.58
N ALA A 491 18.25 -23.11 -1.61
CA ALA A 491 17.83 -24.39 -2.16
C ALA A 491 17.90 -24.36 -3.71
N TRP A 492 17.48 -23.24 -4.31
CA TRP A 492 17.61 -22.97 -5.73
C TRP A 492 17.50 -21.46 -5.99
N GLU A 493 18.00 -21.04 -7.14
CA GLU A 493 17.87 -19.66 -7.63
C GLU A 493 17.72 -19.63 -9.15
N VAL A 494 16.99 -18.62 -9.65
CA VAL A 494 16.77 -18.39 -11.08
C VAL A 494 17.14 -16.96 -11.41
N PRO A 495 18.18 -16.72 -12.25
CA PRO A 495 18.52 -15.39 -12.71
C PRO A 495 17.32 -14.77 -13.44
N GLN A 496 17.04 -13.51 -13.13
CA GLN A 496 15.95 -12.77 -13.77
C GLN A 496 16.49 -11.97 -14.97
N PRO A 497 15.73 -11.95 -16.09
CA PRO A 497 16.12 -11.18 -17.27
C PRO A 497 15.99 -9.68 -17.05
N GLY A 498 16.78 -8.89 -17.79
CA GLY A 498 16.72 -7.44 -17.77
C GLY A 498 17.73 -6.77 -16.83
N PRO A 499 17.79 -5.45 -16.81
CA PRO A 499 18.75 -4.70 -16.01
C PRO A 499 18.46 -4.84 -14.52
N ALA A 500 19.48 -5.12 -13.73
CA ALA A 500 19.39 -5.32 -12.29
C ALA A 500 18.80 -4.12 -11.55
N ARG A 501 19.18 -2.91 -11.96
CA ARG A 501 18.71 -1.63 -11.38
C ARG A 501 17.34 -1.16 -11.84
N ALA A 502 16.71 -1.85 -12.79
CA ALA A 502 15.31 -1.56 -13.02
C ALA A 502 14.55 -1.88 -11.72
N LYS A 503 14.22 -0.85 -10.94
CA LYS A 503 13.43 -0.95 -9.70
C LYS A 503 12.02 -1.45 -10.02
N THR A 504 11.90 -2.71 -10.37
CA THR A 504 10.65 -3.39 -10.70
C THR A 504 10.60 -4.66 -9.90
N TRP A 505 10.17 -4.47 -8.69
CA TRP A 505 9.94 -5.54 -7.76
C TRP A 505 8.51 -6.00 -7.92
N SER A 506 8.30 -7.27 -8.17
CA SER A 506 6.98 -7.89 -8.16
C SER A 506 6.93 -8.91 -7.04
N GLY A 507 5.87 -8.86 -6.24
CA GLY A 507 5.69 -9.82 -5.17
C GLY A 507 5.46 -11.24 -5.67
N ILE A 508 5.59 -12.19 -4.76
CA ILE A 508 5.46 -13.64 -5.00
C ILE A 508 4.19 -14.16 -4.34
N LEU A 509 3.49 -15.04 -5.04
CA LEU A 509 2.42 -15.88 -4.52
C LEU A 509 2.86 -17.34 -4.61
N SER A 510 2.75 -18.10 -3.52
CA SER A 510 2.91 -19.56 -3.50
C SER A 510 1.55 -20.24 -3.34
N THR A 511 1.35 -21.43 -3.92
CA THR A 511 0.08 -22.15 -3.84
C THR A 511 0.27 -23.64 -3.54
N ALA A 512 -0.74 -24.27 -2.92
CA ALA A 512 -0.77 -25.72 -2.70
C ALA A 512 -0.81 -26.53 -4.00
N GLY A 513 -1.04 -25.86 -5.16
CA GLY A 513 -0.89 -26.48 -6.49
C GLY A 513 0.56 -26.72 -6.90
N GLY A 514 1.53 -26.44 -6.05
CA GLY A 514 2.96 -26.64 -6.31
C GLY A 514 3.61 -25.51 -7.10
N LEU A 515 2.99 -24.34 -7.17
CA LEU A 515 3.39 -23.24 -8.02
C LEU A 515 3.79 -22.01 -7.21
N ILE A 516 4.69 -21.22 -7.79
CA ILE A 516 4.90 -19.82 -7.44
C ILE A 516 4.58 -18.94 -8.65
N PHE A 517 3.92 -17.79 -8.39
CA PHE A 517 3.59 -16.79 -9.40
C PHE A 517 4.31 -15.48 -9.08
N TYR A 518 4.90 -14.86 -10.09
CA TYR A 518 5.65 -13.60 -9.94
C TYR A 518 5.77 -12.84 -11.26
N GLY A 519 6.04 -11.54 -11.20
CA GLY A 519 6.38 -10.73 -12.36
C GLY A 519 7.88 -10.68 -12.60
N GLN A 520 8.29 -10.79 -13.86
CA GLN A 520 9.70 -10.61 -14.26
C GLN A 520 10.00 -9.14 -14.57
N PRO A 521 11.26 -8.69 -14.39
CA PRO A 521 11.67 -7.32 -14.69
C PRO A 521 11.43 -6.89 -16.15
N ASN A 522 11.44 -7.82 -17.08
CA ASN A 522 11.17 -7.58 -18.51
C ASN A 522 9.69 -7.58 -18.89
N GLY A 523 8.77 -7.75 -17.92
CA GLY A 523 7.34 -7.72 -18.14
C GLY A 523 6.69 -9.08 -18.41
N GLY A 524 7.30 -10.19 -18.01
CA GLY A 524 6.67 -11.50 -18.02
C GLY A 524 5.92 -11.77 -16.71
N PHE A 525 4.62 -12.13 -16.74
CA PHE A 525 3.96 -12.76 -15.61
C PHE A 525 4.17 -14.26 -15.69
N THR A 526 4.75 -14.85 -14.66
CA THR A 526 5.34 -16.20 -14.73
C THR A 526 4.79 -17.11 -13.64
N ALA A 527 4.52 -18.36 -13.99
CA ALA A 527 4.35 -19.46 -13.06
C ALA A 527 5.56 -20.39 -13.11
N ALA A 528 6.11 -20.74 -11.95
CA ALA A 528 7.22 -21.66 -11.83
C ALA A 528 6.91 -22.77 -10.81
N ASP A 529 7.57 -23.91 -10.98
CA ASP A 529 7.55 -25.01 -10.02
C ASP A 529 8.21 -24.54 -8.70
N GLN A 530 7.53 -24.68 -7.59
CA GLN A 530 8.02 -24.18 -6.29
C GLN A 530 9.22 -24.97 -5.74
N ARG A 531 9.49 -26.21 -6.20
CA ARG A 531 10.60 -27.04 -5.73
C ARG A 531 11.89 -26.76 -6.49
N THR A 532 11.79 -26.29 -7.74
CA THR A 532 12.93 -26.21 -8.66
C THR A 532 13.14 -24.83 -9.26
N GLY A 533 12.16 -23.93 -9.17
CA GLY A 533 12.18 -22.64 -9.86
C GLY A 533 11.97 -22.73 -11.38
N LYS A 534 11.76 -23.94 -11.94
CA LYS A 534 11.56 -24.13 -13.39
C LYS A 534 10.30 -23.42 -13.84
N THR A 535 10.42 -22.54 -14.85
CA THR A 535 9.28 -21.88 -15.49
C THR A 535 8.39 -22.92 -16.18
N LEU A 536 7.09 -22.91 -15.86
CA LEU A 536 6.07 -23.79 -16.43
C LEU A 536 5.09 -23.05 -17.34
N TRP A 537 4.90 -21.76 -17.11
CA TRP A 537 4.02 -20.90 -17.90
C TRP A 537 4.47 -19.44 -17.79
N GLN A 538 4.25 -18.67 -18.86
CA GLN A 538 4.55 -17.26 -18.91
C GLN A 538 3.56 -16.52 -19.80
N PHE A 539 3.13 -15.33 -19.35
CA PHE A 539 2.32 -14.40 -20.12
C PHE A 539 3.09 -13.09 -20.30
N PRO A 540 3.40 -12.67 -21.54
CA PRO A 540 4.11 -11.43 -21.80
C PRO A 540 3.17 -10.25 -21.64
N THR A 541 3.41 -9.41 -20.62
CA THR A 541 2.62 -8.17 -20.40
C THR A 541 3.25 -6.97 -21.10
N ASN A 542 4.53 -7.05 -21.47
CA ASN A 542 5.33 -5.97 -22.06
C ASN A 542 5.43 -4.70 -21.21
N VAL A 543 5.08 -4.79 -19.92
CA VAL A 543 5.15 -3.69 -18.96
C VAL A 543 5.83 -4.16 -17.68
N ARG A 544 6.48 -3.23 -17.01
CA ARG A 544 7.07 -3.50 -15.70
C ARG A 544 5.98 -3.82 -14.69
N MET A 545 6.16 -4.91 -13.94
CA MET A 545 5.23 -5.34 -12.91
C MET A 545 5.78 -4.94 -11.54
N LYS A 546 4.93 -4.29 -10.74
CA LYS A 546 5.20 -3.95 -9.34
C LYS A 546 4.15 -4.57 -8.40
N GLY A 547 2.98 -4.92 -8.93
CA GLY A 547 1.91 -5.54 -8.16
C GLY A 547 2.25 -6.96 -7.73
N SER A 548 1.71 -7.36 -6.59
CA SER A 548 1.81 -8.73 -6.08
C SER A 548 0.61 -9.55 -6.56
N PRO A 549 0.83 -10.77 -7.12
CA PRO A 549 -0.27 -11.61 -7.56
C PRO A 549 -1.06 -12.18 -6.39
N MET A 550 -2.34 -12.44 -6.61
CA MET A 550 -3.22 -13.14 -5.67
C MET A 550 -4.10 -14.16 -6.38
N THR A 551 -4.70 -15.08 -5.63
CA THR A 551 -5.60 -16.10 -6.19
C THR A 551 -6.88 -16.21 -5.37
N PHE A 552 -7.99 -16.51 -6.03
CA PHE A 552 -9.31 -16.57 -5.43
C PHE A 552 -10.21 -17.61 -6.10
N MET A 553 -11.33 -17.90 -5.45
CA MET A 553 -12.35 -18.82 -5.98
C MET A 553 -13.64 -18.07 -6.30
N ILE A 554 -14.23 -18.41 -7.45
CA ILE A 554 -15.58 -17.94 -7.80
C ILE A 554 -16.34 -19.07 -8.53
N GLY A 555 -17.56 -19.33 -8.11
CA GLY A 555 -18.38 -20.36 -8.74
C GLY A 555 -17.71 -21.75 -8.80
N GLY A 556 -16.86 -22.06 -7.81
CA GLY A 556 -16.09 -23.31 -7.76
C GLY A 556 -14.84 -23.35 -8.64
N ASN A 557 -14.48 -22.26 -9.32
CA ASN A 557 -13.28 -22.17 -10.18
C ASN A 557 -12.23 -21.26 -9.56
N GLN A 558 -10.96 -21.63 -9.68
CA GLN A 558 -9.81 -20.85 -9.23
C GLN A 558 -9.37 -19.86 -10.30
N TYR A 559 -9.12 -18.62 -9.86
CA TYR A 559 -8.60 -17.51 -10.67
C TYR A 559 -7.34 -16.92 -10.05
N LEU A 560 -6.58 -16.20 -10.86
CA LEU A 560 -5.43 -15.39 -10.47
C LEU A 560 -5.68 -13.96 -10.89
N ALA A 561 -5.33 -12.98 -10.04
CA ALA A 561 -5.33 -11.58 -10.42
C ALA A 561 -4.00 -10.91 -10.06
N VAL A 562 -3.56 -9.96 -10.89
CA VAL A 562 -2.33 -9.21 -10.67
C VAL A 562 -2.39 -7.84 -11.35
N ALA A 563 -1.77 -6.84 -10.72
CA ALA A 563 -1.52 -5.55 -11.35
C ALA A 563 -0.25 -5.60 -12.22
N ALA A 564 -0.37 -5.20 -13.48
CA ALA A 564 0.72 -5.18 -14.45
C ALA A 564 0.72 -3.86 -15.23
N GLY A 565 1.69 -2.98 -14.96
CA GLY A 565 1.72 -1.62 -15.51
C GLY A 565 0.43 -0.87 -15.17
N PRO A 566 -0.37 -0.43 -16.16
CA PRO A 566 -1.63 0.27 -15.93
C PRO A 566 -2.85 -0.66 -15.88
N ASN A 567 -2.67 -1.97 -15.82
CA ASN A 567 -3.77 -2.92 -15.96
C ASN A 567 -3.87 -3.86 -14.76
N ILE A 568 -5.08 -4.26 -14.43
CA ILE A 568 -5.38 -5.44 -13.64
C ILE A 568 -5.68 -6.58 -14.62
N LEU A 569 -4.98 -7.69 -14.50
CA LEU A 569 -5.13 -8.88 -15.32
C LEU A 569 -5.75 -10.00 -14.48
N CYS A 570 -6.73 -10.70 -15.02
CA CYS A 570 -7.30 -11.89 -14.39
C CYS A 570 -7.12 -13.11 -15.30
N PHE A 571 -6.68 -14.22 -14.71
CA PHE A 571 -6.43 -15.48 -15.40
C PHE A 571 -7.24 -16.61 -14.77
N GLY A 572 -7.54 -17.65 -15.56
CA GLY A 572 -8.18 -18.89 -15.13
C GLY A 572 -7.96 -20.00 -16.16
N LEU A 573 -8.24 -21.23 -15.79
CA LEU A 573 -8.16 -22.40 -16.69
C LEU A 573 -9.20 -22.37 -17.81
#